data_6f2038d94c431c2586e271d88a812c5c
#
_entry.id   6f2038d94c431c2586e271d88a812c5c
#
_cell.length_a   1.000
_cell.length_b   1.000
_cell.length_c   1.000
_cell.angle_alpha   90.00
_cell.angle_beta   90.00
_cell.angle_gamma   90.00
#
_symmetry.space_group_name_H-M   'P 1'
#
loop_
_entity.id
_entity.type
_entity.pdbx_description
1 polymer ?
#
loop_
_entity_poly.entity_id
_entity_poly.type
_entity_poly.pdbx_seq_one_letter_code
_entity_poly.pdbx_strand_id
1 'polypeptide(L)'
;IATLYEIWCFIEVSHIVKEQLIADGRWKEVEVDHRNRMEMNGVFTWELGKGEHSRILFKQDGVELAELIYNPKHTERENDNLSISNLVVPTVAQKPDIVLQLTKNDMEKVMKMTYLFDAKYRIDSRSNNVDLPPDDAINQMHRYRDAIYYQDYDTHVLKKEVIGGYILFPGDGEPADVEVSKFYQSIDKVNIGAFPLRPKDEKNRQLLEGFIHELIGKEAV
;
A
#
# COMPACT_ATOMS: atom_id res chain seq x y z
N ILE A 1 16.68 -3.63 11.70
CA ILE A 1 15.82 -2.46 11.98
C ILE A 1 14.96 -2.13 10.76
N ALA A 2 15.52 -2.03 9.54
CA ALA A 2 14.72 -1.72 8.34
C ALA A 2 13.57 -2.71 8.14
N THR A 3 13.84 -4.02 8.18
CA THR A 3 12.80 -5.05 8.03
C THR A 3 11.72 -4.97 9.12
N LEU A 4 12.08 -4.63 10.36
CA LEU A 4 11.10 -4.42 11.43
C LEU A 4 10.20 -3.21 11.14
N TYR A 5 10.76 -2.16 10.55
CA TYR A 5 10.00 -1.00 10.16
C TYR A 5 9.03 -1.31 8.99
N GLU A 6 9.49 -2.08 7.99
CA GLU A 6 8.64 -2.55 6.89
C GLU A 6 7.43 -3.35 7.41
N ILE A 7 7.69 -4.31 8.33
CA ILE A 7 6.64 -5.12 8.97
C ILE A 7 5.67 -4.23 9.77
N TRP A 8 6.21 -3.30 10.55
CA TRP A 8 5.38 -2.39 11.33
C TRP A 8 4.52 -1.49 10.43
N CYS A 9 5.08 -0.94 9.35
CA CYS A 9 4.33 -0.17 8.36
C CYS A 9 3.18 -0.99 7.75
N PHE A 10 3.44 -2.26 7.42
CA PHE A 10 2.40 -3.15 6.89
C PHE A 10 1.24 -3.34 7.89
N ILE A 11 1.56 -3.61 9.15
CA ILE A 11 0.57 -3.78 10.22
C ILE A 11 -0.21 -2.47 10.40
N GLU A 12 0.48 -1.33 10.43
CA GLU A 12 -0.14 -0.03 10.63
C GLU A 12 -1.08 0.33 9.47
N VAL A 13 -0.65 0.15 8.22
CA VAL A 13 -1.51 0.34 7.04
C VAL A 13 -2.72 -0.59 7.09
N SER A 14 -2.57 -1.84 7.57
CA SER A 14 -3.70 -2.76 7.69
C SER A 14 -4.75 -2.28 8.71
N HIS A 15 -4.30 -1.72 9.83
CA HIS A 15 -5.19 -1.12 10.82
C HIS A 15 -5.91 0.10 10.26
N ILE A 16 -5.19 1.00 9.61
CA ILE A 16 -5.76 2.20 8.98
C ILE A 16 -6.81 1.81 7.92
N VAL A 17 -6.50 0.88 7.03
CA VAL A 17 -7.46 0.43 6.01
C VAL A 17 -8.74 -0.10 6.65
N LYS A 18 -8.64 -0.95 7.68
CA LYS A 18 -9.81 -1.46 8.40
C LYS A 18 -10.62 -0.33 9.03
N GLU A 19 -9.97 0.57 9.75
CA GLU A 19 -10.60 1.71 10.42
C GLU A 19 -11.32 2.61 9.42
N GLN A 20 -10.69 2.92 8.30
CA GLN A 20 -11.27 3.80 7.28
C GLN A 20 -12.39 3.13 6.48
N LEU A 21 -12.34 1.83 6.24
CA LEU A 21 -13.47 1.08 5.66
C LEU A 21 -14.71 1.16 6.54
N ILE A 22 -14.54 1.06 7.87
CA ILE A 22 -15.64 1.20 8.83
C ILE A 22 -16.12 2.66 8.91
N ALA A 23 -15.19 3.63 8.95
CA ALA A 23 -15.47 5.05 9.07
C ALA A 23 -16.19 5.62 7.83
N ASP A 24 -15.99 5.04 6.65
CA ASP A 24 -16.69 5.43 5.42
C ASP A 24 -18.22 5.25 5.52
N GLY A 25 -18.70 4.48 6.51
CA GLY A 25 -20.11 4.33 6.83
C GLY A 25 -20.93 3.48 5.86
N ARG A 26 -20.35 3.06 4.73
CA ARG A 26 -20.94 2.09 3.81
C ARG A 26 -20.94 0.68 4.39
N TRP A 27 -20.01 0.42 5.31
CA TRP A 27 -19.74 -0.89 5.85
C TRP A 27 -19.98 -0.92 7.37
N LYS A 28 -20.90 -1.78 7.82
CA LYS A 28 -21.22 -1.91 9.26
C LYS A 28 -20.22 -2.75 10.02
N GLU A 29 -19.75 -3.82 9.38
CA GLU A 29 -18.74 -4.73 9.92
C GLU A 29 -17.76 -5.09 8.81
N VAL A 30 -16.48 -5.17 9.15
CA VAL A 30 -15.42 -5.58 8.23
C VAL A 30 -14.78 -6.85 8.77
N GLU A 31 -15.00 -7.95 8.06
CA GLU A 31 -14.32 -9.21 8.35
C GLU A 31 -12.88 -9.13 7.85
N VAL A 32 -11.95 -9.61 8.65
CA VAL A 32 -10.52 -9.66 8.32
C VAL A 32 -10.10 -11.11 8.17
N ASP A 33 -9.83 -11.53 6.93
CA ASP A 33 -9.33 -12.86 6.62
C ASP A 33 -7.80 -12.79 6.46
N HIS A 34 -7.10 -13.28 7.47
CA HIS A 34 -5.66 -13.46 7.43
C HIS A 34 -5.33 -14.80 6.77
N ARG A 35 -5.03 -14.80 5.47
CA ARG A 35 -4.69 -16.05 4.75
C ARG A 35 -3.34 -16.61 5.13
N ASN A 36 -2.65 -16.00 6.09
CA ASN A 36 -1.41 -16.51 6.62
C ASN A 36 -1.31 -16.32 8.12
N ARG A 37 -1.06 -17.42 8.76
CA ARG A 37 -0.82 -17.47 10.19
C ARG A 37 0.48 -16.75 10.52
N MET A 38 0.38 -15.71 11.33
CA MET A 38 1.48 -15.36 12.21
C MET A 38 1.64 -16.53 13.21
N GLU A 39 2.56 -17.44 12.97
CA GLU A 39 2.88 -18.46 13.97
C GLU A 39 3.69 -17.80 15.08
N MET A 40 3.09 -17.70 16.26
CA MET A 40 3.80 -17.41 17.49
C MET A 40 4.54 -18.69 17.92
N ASN A 41 5.76 -18.85 17.50
CA ASN A 41 6.67 -19.77 18.17
C ASN A 41 6.99 -19.18 19.55
N GLY A 42 6.91 -19.98 20.61
CA GLY A 42 6.93 -19.62 22.04
C GLY A 42 8.11 -18.78 22.57
N VAL A 43 8.83 -18.09 21.71
CA VAL A 43 9.75 -17.00 21.94
C VAL A 43 9.35 -15.95 20.90
N PHE A 44 8.81 -14.82 21.31
CA PHE A 44 8.25 -13.68 20.55
C PHE A 44 8.93 -13.36 19.21
N THR A 45 8.87 -14.21 18.23
CA THR A 45 9.31 -14.00 16.87
C THR A 45 8.08 -13.98 15.96
N TRP A 46 7.77 -12.80 15.47
CA TRP A 46 6.79 -12.62 14.40
C TRP A 46 7.50 -12.86 13.07
N GLU A 47 7.25 -13.99 12.42
CA GLU A 47 7.64 -14.19 11.04
C GLU A 47 6.43 -13.89 10.14
N LEU A 48 6.46 -12.74 9.48
CA LEU A 48 5.61 -12.52 8.33
C LEU A 48 6.22 -13.29 7.14
N GLY A 49 5.50 -14.28 6.64
CA GLY A 49 5.83 -14.91 5.37
C GLY A 49 5.86 -13.85 4.25
N LYS A 50 6.61 -14.08 3.17
CA LYS A 50 6.68 -13.16 2.03
C LYS A 50 5.74 -13.61 0.93
N GLY A 51 5.12 -12.66 0.25
CA GLY A 51 4.23 -12.91 -0.87
C GLY A 51 2.86 -13.44 -0.43
N GLU A 52 2.37 -14.52 -1.04
CA GLU A 52 1.06 -15.11 -0.72
C GLU A 52 0.86 -15.42 0.77
N HIS A 53 1.96 -15.53 1.49
CA HIS A 53 1.96 -15.83 2.91
C HIS A 53 1.68 -14.62 3.81
N SER A 54 1.46 -13.44 3.30
CA SER A 54 1.13 -12.23 4.08
C SER A 54 0.09 -11.38 3.36
N ARG A 55 -1.06 -11.98 3.18
CA ARG A 55 -2.22 -11.39 2.52
C ARG A 55 -3.34 -11.19 3.53
N ILE A 56 -3.87 -9.98 3.58
CA ILE A 56 -5.02 -9.63 4.41
C ILE A 56 -6.15 -9.24 3.48
N LEU A 57 -7.27 -9.95 3.57
CA LEU A 57 -8.50 -9.61 2.86
C LEU A 57 -9.47 -8.94 3.83
N PHE A 58 -10.03 -7.83 3.41
CA PHE A 58 -11.11 -7.14 4.10
C PHE A 58 -12.40 -7.40 3.34
N LYS A 59 -13.39 -7.96 4.02
CA LYS A 59 -14.65 -8.40 3.44
C LYS A 59 -15.85 -7.90 4.22
N GLN A 60 -16.98 -7.85 3.57
CA GLN A 60 -18.28 -7.75 4.20
C GLN A 60 -19.28 -8.63 3.46
N ASP A 61 -20.02 -9.45 4.22
CA ASP A 61 -21.02 -10.38 3.66
C ASP A 61 -20.43 -11.25 2.53
N GLY A 62 -19.15 -11.64 2.66
CA GLY A 62 -18.42 -12.40 1.67
C GLY A 62 -17.89 -11.60 0.46
N VAL A 63 -18.21 -10.32 0.37
CA VAL A 63 -17.73 -9.43 -0.70
C VAL A 63 -16.36 -8.86 -0.32
N GLU A 64 -15.38 -8.96 -1.23
CA GLU A 64 -14.06 -8.37 -1.04
C GLU A 64 -14.13 -6.85 -1.22
N LEU A 65 -13.63 -6.11 -0.21
CA LEU A 65 -13.58 -4.65 -0.19
C LEU A 65 -12.18 -4.13 -0.49
N ALA A 66 -11.20 -4.78 0.11
CA ALA A 66 -9.79 -4.45 -0.06
C ALA A 66 -8.91 -5.67 0.16
N GLU A 67 -7.73 -5.63 -0.40
CA GLU A 67 -6.68 -6.60 -0.21
C GLU A 67 -5.37 -5.89 0.07
N LEU A 68 -4.66 -6.32 1.11
CA LEU A 68 -3.33 -5.83 1.46
C LEU A 68 -2.33 -6.98 1.41
N ILE A 69 -1.22 -6.78 0.67
CA ILE A 69 -0.21 -7.82 0.46
C ILE A 69 1.16 -7.27 0.89
N TYR A 70 1.87 -8.03 1.72
CA TYR A 70 3.23 -7.70 2.14
C TYR A 70 4.26 -8.33 1.20
N ASN A 71 5.18 -7.50 0.70
CA ASN A 71 6.38 -7.89 -0.03
C ASN A 71 6.11 -8.90 -1.18
N PRO A 72 5.13 -8.62 -2.06
CA PRO A 72 4.83 -9.50 -3.19
C PRO A 72 5.99 -9.47 -4.18
N LYS A 73 6.33 -10.65 -4.72
CA LYS A 73 7.25 -10.75 -5.84
C LYS A 73 6.44 -10.71 -7.13
N HIS A 74 6.67 -9.71 -7.95
CA HIS A 74 6.15 -9.67 -9.31
C HIS A 74 7.22 -10.16 -10.27
N THR A 75 7.00 -11.29 -10.94
CA THR A 75 7.93 -11.92 -11.89
C THR A 75 7.24 -12.19 -13.22
N GLU A 76 8.04 -12.35 -14.28
CA GLU A 76 7.55 -12.68 -15.63
C GLU A 76 6.98 -14.10 -15.77
N ARG A 77 7.16 -14.98 -14.78
CA ARG A 77 6.84 -16.39 -14.94
C ARG A 77 5.38 -16.65 -14.58
N GLU A 78 4.56 -16.92 -15.59
CA GLU A 78 3.19 -17.41 -15.48
C GLU A 78 3.01 -18.69 -14.65
N ASN A 79 4.09 -19.42 -14.33
CA ASN A 79 4.06 -20.70 -13.64
C ASN A 79 4.31 -20.67 -12.13
N ASP A 80 4.73 -19.54 -11.59
CA ASP A 80 4.65 -19.38 -10.14
C ASP A 80 3.21 -18.99 -9.83
N ASN A 81 2.46 -19.83 -9.08
CA ASN A 81 1.08 -19.63 -8.62
C ASN A 81 0.89 -18.35 -7.76
N LEU A 82 1.63 -17.31 -8.03
CA LEU A 82 1.69 -16.00 -7.41
C LEU A 82 0.93 -14.96 -8.24
N SER A 83 -0.10 -15.38 -8.94
CA SER A 83 -1.13 -14.46 -9.44
C SER A 83 -1.98 -13.94 -8.28
N ILE A 84 -1.31 -13.42 -7.28
CA ILE A 84 -1.94 -12.58 -6.29
C ILE A 84 -2.33 -11.35 -7.08
N SER A 85 -3.61 -11.19 -7.36
CA SER A 85 -4.12 -9.96 -7.97
C SER A 85 -3.87 -9.70 -9.47
N ASN A 86 -3.44 -10.65 -10.25
CA ASN A 86 -3.18 -10.47 -11.70
C ASN A 86 -2.16 -9.36 -12.04
N LEU A 87 -1.30 -8.99 -11.10
CA LEU A 87 -0.23 -8.01 -11.36
C LEU A 87 1.00 -8.74 -11.92
N VAL A 88 1.49 -8.25 -13.03
CA VAL A 88 2.66 -8.81 -13.74
C VAL A 88 3.68 -7.72 -14.05
N VAL A 89 4.93 -8.12 -14.16
CA VAL A 89 6.02 -7.25 -14.57
C VAL A 89 6.69 -7.83 -15.80
N PRO A 90 6.41 -7.28 -17.01
CA PRO A 90 6.92 -7.83 -18.24
C PRO A 90 8.43 -7.66 -18.45
N THR A 91 9.11 -6.91 -17.61
CA THR A 91 10.53 -6.54 -17.79
C THR A 91 11.40 -7.07 -16.66
N VAL A 92 11.73 -6.24 -15.70
CA VAL A 92 12.60 -6.57 -14.56
C VAL A 92 11.77 -6.69 -13.29
N ALA A 93 11.90 -7.80 -12.58
CA ALA A 93 11.17 -8.05 -11.34
C ALA A 93 11.16 -6.82 -10.41
N GLN A 94 9.98 -6.41 -10.00
CA GLN A 94 9.76 -5.32 -9.06
C GLN A 94 9.25 -5.88 -7.74
N LYS A 95 9.55 -5.19 -6.65
CA LYS A 95 9.27 -5.70 -5.32
C LYS A 95 8.90 -4.55 -4.38
N PRO A 96 7.67 -4.01 -4.50
CA PRO A 96 7.16 -3.09 -3.51
C PRO A 96 6.95 -3.81 -2.18
N ASP A 97 7.13 -3.10 -1.06
CA ASP A 97 6.97 -3.70 0.27
C ASP A 97 5.50 -4.00 0.57
N ILE A 98 4.59 -3.13 0.14
CA ILE A 98 3.16 -3.23 0.43
C ILE A 98 2.36 -2.91 -0.84
N VAL A 99 1.39 -3.76 -1.16
CA VAL A 99 0.39 -3.52 -2.20
C VAL A 99 -0.99 -3.45 -1.57
N LEU A 100 -1.69 -2.35 -1.79
CA LEU A 100 -3.10 -2.17 -1.43
C LEU A 100 -3.94 -2.19 -2.71
N GLN A 101 -4.90 -3.11 -2.79
CA GLN A 101 -5.92 -3.11 -3.82
C GLN A 101 -7.28 -2.79 -3.19
N LEU A 102 -7.95 -1.78 -3.72
CA LEU A 102 -9.32 -1.45 -3.35
C LEU A 102 -10.27 -1.97 -4.42
N THR A 103 -11.29 -2.71 -4.01
CA THR A 103 -12.35 -3.18 -4.90
C THR A 103 -13.41 -2.11 -5.02
N LYS A 104 -13.68 -1.68 -6.25
CA LYS A 104 -14.71 -0.71 -6.57
C LYS A 104 -15.75 -1.36 -7.46
N ASN A 105 -17.02 -1.16 -7.12
CA ASN A 105 -18.13 -1.63 -7.92
C ASN A 105 -18.66 -0.46 -8.74
N ASP A 106 -18.41 -0.44 -10.04
CA ASP A 106 -19.16 0.39 -10.97
C ASP A 106 -20.34 -0.44 -11.53
N MET A 107 -21.44 0.22 -11.88
CA MET A 107 -22.78 -0.39 -12.15
C MET A 107 -22.75 -1.72 -12.92
N GLU A 108 -21.73 -2.00 -13.72
CA GLU A 108 -21.61 -3.23 -14.52
C GLU A 108 -20.28 -3.96 -14.35
N LYS A 109 -19.32 -3.42 -13.58
CA LYS A 109 -17.96 -3.96 -13.53
C LYS A 109 -17.29 -3.81 -12.17
N VAL A 110 -16.72 -4.90 -11.69
CA VAL A 110 -15.81 -4.85 -10.54
C VAL A 110 -14.44 -4.38 -11.02
N MET A 111 -13.94 -3.31 -10.46
CA MET A 111 -12.61 -2.76 -10.75
C MET A 111 -11.72 -2.86 -9.51
N LYS A 112 -10.44 -3.17 -9.71
CA LYS A 112 -9.43 -3.13 -8.65
C LYS A 112 -8.51 -1.95 -8.85
N MET A 113 -8.43 -1.07 -7.87
CA MET A 113 -7.53 0.08 -7.85
C MET A 113 -6.29 -0.25 -7.01
N THR A 114 -5.13 -0.26 -7.63
CA THR A 114 -3.88 -0.68 -7.00
C THR A 114 -3.02 0.49 -6.59
N TYR A 115 -2.58 0.49 -5.33
CA TYR A 115 -1.69 1.46 -4.72
C TYR A 115 -0.49 0.74 -4.11
N LEU A 116 0.69 1.31 -4.27
CA LEU A 116 1.94 0.75 -3.77
C LEU A 116 2.48 1.58 -2.62
N PHE A 117 2.96 0.92 -1.57
CA PHE A 117 3.71 1.58 -0.51
C PHE A 117 5.06 0.88 -0.35
N ASP A 118 6.07 1.68 -0.06
CA ASP A 118 7.42 1.19 0.15
C ASP A 118 8.01 1.85 1.41
N ALA A 119 8.42 1.03 2.36
CA ALA A 119 8.87 1.50 3.66
C ALA A 119 10.39 1.71 3.66
N LYS A 120 10.83 2.94 3.91
CA LYS A 120 12.24 3.31 3.94
C LYS A 120 12.65 3.80 5.32
N TYR A 121 13.35 2.97 6.09
CA TYR A 121 13.90 3.38 7.38
C TYR A 121 15.11 4.32 7.19
N ARG A 122 14.88 5.42 6.49
CA ARG A 122 15.89 6.43 6.18
C ARG A 122 15.26 7.81 5.98
N ILE A 123 15.92 8.82 6.51
CA ILE A 123 15.64 10.23 6.26
C ILE A 123 16.82 10.76 5.46
N ASP A 124 16.58 11.46 4.36
CA ASP A 124 17.66 11.96 3.51
C ASP A 124 18.08 13.36 3.90
N SER A 125 17.13 14.24 4.12
CA SER A 125 17.37 15.65 4.44
C SER A 125 16.22 16.25 5.24
N ARG A 126 16.39 17.49 5.66
CA ARG A 126 15.34 18.28 6.33
C ARG A 126 15.16 19.61 5.62
N SER A 127 13.93 20.00 5.40
CA SER A 127 13.58 21.29 4.79
C SER A 127 12.35 21.88 5.48
N ASN A 128 12.40 23.17 5.83
CA ASN A 128 11.28 23.87 6.48
C ASN A 128 10.69 23.13 7.69
N ASN A 129 11.56 22.63 8.58
CA ASN A 129 11.20 21.85 9.77
C ASN A 129 10.57 20.48 9.49
N VAL A 130 10.59 19.99 8.27
CA VAL A 130 10.09 18.67 7.87
C VAL A 130 11.23 17.78 7.41
N ASP A 131 11.27 16.56 7.91
CA ASP A 131 12.15 15.53 7.37
C ASP A 131 11.64 15.07 6.00
N LEU A 132 12.56 14.82 5.08
CA LEU A 132 12.25 14.42 3.71
C LEU A 132 12.66 12.97 3.45
N PRO A 133 11.87 12.23 2.65
CA PRO A 133 12.22 10.88 2.23
C PRO A 133 13.40 10.90 1.26
N PRO A 134 14.07 9.76 1.07
CA PRO A 134 15.14 9.64 0.07
C PRO A 134 14.65 9.89 -1.36
N ASP A 135 15.34 10.72 -2.12
CA ASP A 135 15.01 11.00 -3.53
C ASP A 135 15.06 9.73 -4.40
N ASP A 136 15.97 8.82 -4.13
CA ASP A 136 16.06 7.53 -4.83
C ASP A 136 14.83 6.63 -4.57
N ALA A 137 14.22 6.73 -3.37
CA ALA A 137 12.99 6.02 -3.05
C ALA A 137 11.79 6.57 -3.85
N ILE A 138 11.68 7.88 -3.99
CA ILE A 138 10.65 8.50 -4.86
C ILE A 138 10.83 8.05 -6.32
N ASN A 139 12.05 8.04 -6.84
CA ASN A 139 12.35 7.52 -8.18
C ASN A 139 12.00 6.03 -8.32
N GLN A 140 12.11 5.24 -7.26
CA GLN A 140 11.68 3.85 -7.23
C GLN A 140 10.16 3.72 -7.41
N MET A 141 9.37 4.61 -6.82
CA MET A 141 7.91 4.61 -7.01
C MET A 141 7.50 4.89 -8.46
N HIS A 142 8.18 5.80 -9.13
CA HIS A 142 7.97 6.02 -10.56
C HIS A 142 8.24 4.74 -11.36
N ARG A 143 9.35 4.05 -11.08
CA ARG A 143 9.68 2.78 -11.76
C ARG A 143 8.65 1.70 -11.47
N TYR A 144 8.20 1.53 -10.23
CA TYR A 144 7.20 0.53 -9.87
C TYR A 144 5.89 0.77 -10.61
N ARG A 145 5.37 2.00 -10.57
CA ARG A 145 4.14 2.35 -11.26
C ARG A 145 4.22 2.09 -12.78
N ASP A 146 5.37 2.36 -13.38
CA ASP A 146 5.53 2.17 -14.82
C ASP A 146 5.82 0.73 -15.24
N ALA A 147 6.40 -0.08 -14.37
CA ALA A 147 6.80 -1.47 -14.66
C ALA A 147 5.72 -2.50 -14.35
N ILE A 148 4.81 -2.22 -13.42
CA ILE A 148 3.78 -3.16 -12.96
C ILE A 148 2.50 -2.95 -13.78
N TYR A 149 1.96 -4.05 -14.31
CA TYR A 149 0.73 -4.07 -15.10
C TYR A 149 -0.26 -5.05 -14.51
N TYR A 150 -1.52 -4.81 -14.71
CA TYR A 150 -2.58 -5.79 -14.53
C TYR A 150 -2.72 -6.63 -15.81
N GLN A 151 -2.76 -7.93 -15.69
CA GLN A 151 -3.06 -8.83 -16.79
C GLN A 151 -4.49 -9.33 -16.67
N ASP A 152 -5.29 -9.01 -17.66
CA ASP A 152 -6.66 -9.50 -17.77
C ASP A 152 -6.63 -11.03 -17.97
N TYR A 153 -7.35 -11.76 -17.13
CA TYR A 153 -7.30 -13.23 -17.11
C TYR A 153 -7.80 -13.85 -18.42
N ASP A 154 -8.85 -13.29 -19.01
CA ASP A 154 -9.51 -13.87 -20.18
C ASP A 154 -8.82 -13.46 -21.48
N THR A 155 -8.40 -12.23 -21.57
CA THR A 155 -7.84 -11.64 -22.82
C THR A 155 -6.32 -11.61 -22.84
N HIS A 156 -5.65 -11.85 -21.72
CA HIS A 156 -4.20 -11.67 -21.52
C HIS A 156 -3.69 -10.26 -21.86
N VAL A 157 -4.57 -9.28 -21.97
CA VAL A 157 -4.20 -7.89 -22.26
C VAL A 157 -3.63 -7.24 -21.02
N LEU A 158 -2.48 -6.57 -21.18
CA LEU A 158 -1.83 -5.80 -20.13
C LEU A 158 -2.48 -4.42 -20.02
N LYS A 159 -2.87 -4.04 -18.81
CA LYS A 159 -3.45 -2.73 -18.49
C LYS A 159 -2.63 -2.05 -17.40
N LYS A 160 -2.51 -0.73 -17.46
CA LYS A 160 -1.92 0.07 -16.38
C LYS A 160 -2.99 0.33 -15.31
N GLU A 161 -2.93 -0.40 -14.22
CA GLU A 161 -3.88 -0.27 -13.11
C GLU A 161 -3.22 0.16 -11.80
N VAL A 162 -1.89 0.33 -11.78
CA VAL A 162 -1.21 0.94 -10.64
C VAL A 162 -1.41 2.44 -10.70
N ILE A 163 -2.21 2.95 -9.78
CA ILE A 163 -2.63 4.35 -9.75
C ILE A 163 -1.58 5.21 -9.08
N GLY A 164 -1.01 4.76 -7.96
CA GLY A 164 -0.08 5.55 -7.18
C GLY A 164 0.97 4.74 -6.44
N GLY A 165 2.03 5.43 -6.03
CA GLY A 165 3.12 4.87 -5.23
C GLY A 165 3.62 5.84 -4.16
N TYR A 166 3.75 5.38 -2.92
CA TYR A 166 3.99 6.22 -1.76
C TYR A 166 5.10 5.64 -0.88
N ILE A 167 6.00 6.51 -0.44
CA ILE A 167 7.05 6.16 0.52
C ILE A 167 6.52 6.37 1.94
N LEU A 168 6.71 5.37 2.80
CA LEU A 168 6.54 5.49 4.24
C LEU A 168 7.93 5.61 4.87
N PHE A 169 8.18 6.66 5.65
CA PHE A 169 9.50 6.90 6.23
C PHE A 169 9.39 7.46 7.65
N PRO A 170 10.38 7.23 8.55
CA PRO A 170 10.29 7.60 9.96
C PRO A 170 10.57 9.10 10.20
N GLY A 171 10.06 9.95 9.31
CA GLY A 171 10.24 11.40 9.35
C GLY A 171 9.47 12.09 10.46
N ASP A 172 9.88 13.32 10.77
CA ASP A 172 9.25 14.24 11.71
C ASP A 172 8.85 15.54 11.02
N GLY A 173 7.82 16.17 11.54
CA GLY A 173 7.32 17.46 11.10
C GLY A 173 5.92 17.72 11.64
N GLU A 174 5.53 18.99 11.80
CA GLU A 174 4.12 19.28 12.07
C GLU A 174 3.29 19.01 10.81
N PRO A 175 2.06 18.51 10.93
CA PRO A 175 1.22 18.15 9.79
C PRO A 175 1.07 19.25 8.75
N ALA A 176 0.87 20.51 9.18
CA ALA A 176 0.75 21.65 8.27
C ALA A 176 2.03 21.90 7.45
N ASP A 177 3.22 21.64 8.00
CA ASP A 177 4.49 21.75 7.30
C ASP A 177 4.70 20.57 6.35
N VAL A 178 4.25 19.36 6.75
CA VAL A 178 4.27 18.17 5.88
C VAL A 178 3.38 18.37 4.66
N GLU A 179 2.15 18.85 4.83
CA GLU A 179 1.17 19.08 3.76
C GLU A 179 1.69 20.06 2.68
N VAL A 180 2.49 21.05 3.06
CA VAL A 180 3.10 21.99 2.10
C VAL A 180 4.43 21.48 1.53
N SER A 181 4.94 20.35 1.99
CA SER A 181 6.17 19.75 1.46
C SER A 181 6.01 19.27 0.02
N LYS A 182 7.11 19.31 -0.76
CA LYS A 182 7.06 18.95 -2.19
C LYS A 182 6.58 17.50 -2.40
N PHE A 183 6.93 16.57 -1.51
CA PHE A 183 6.61 15.16 -1.68
C PHE A 183 5.19 14.79 -1.20
N TYR A 184 4.60 15.58 -0.32
CA TYR A 184 3.18 15.45 -0.01
C TYR A 184 2.34 16.07 -1.14
N GLN A 185 2.68 17.28 -1.59
CA GLN A 185 1.98 17.95 -2.69
C GLN A 185 2.06 17.24 -4.04
N SER A 186 3.06 16.38 -4.25
CA SER A 186 3.16 15.57 -5.47
C SER A 186 2.11 14.45 -5.53
N ILE A 187 1.52 14.08 -4.39
CA ILE A 187 0.45 13.08 -4.33
C ILE A 187 -0.73 13.50 -5.23
N ASP A 188 -1.23 14.71 -5.05
CA ASP A 188 -2.36 15.23 -5.83
C ASP A 188 -2.04 15.44 -7.32
N LYS A 189 -0.77 15.72 -7.63
CA LYS A 189 -0.34 16.06 -8.99
C LYS A 189 -0.04 14.85 -9.86
N VAL A 190 0.58 13.84 -9.27
CA VAL A 190 1.13 12.70 -10.02
C VAL A 190 0.90 11.34 -9.35
N ASN A 191 0.13 11.28 -8.27
CA ASN A 191 -0.11 10.09 -7.46
C ASN A 191 1.19 9.39 -6.97
N ILE A 192 2.23 10.16 -6.72
CA ILE A 192 3.49 9.71 -6.13
C ILE A 192 3.89 10.71 -5.06
N GLY A 193 4.29 10.19 -3.89
CA GLY A 193 4.70 11.04 -2.80
C GLY A 193 5.18 10.27 -1.58
N ALA A 194 5.13 10.91 -0.42
CA ALA A 194 5.61 10.30 0.81
C ALA A 194 4.82 10.76 2.03
N PHE A 195 4.72 9.87 3.00
CA PHE A 195 4.14 10.13 4.31
C PHE A 195 5.17 9.86 5.40
N PRO A 196 5.43 10.81 6.30
CA PRO A 196 6.14 10.51 7.53
C PRO A 196 5.26 9.59 8.37
N LEU A 197 5.83 8.47 8.82
CA LEU A 197 5.12 7.48 9.60
C LEU A 197 6.08 6.82 10.60
N ARG A 198 5.86 7.02 11.89
CA ARG A 198 6.65 6.42 12.96
C ARG A 198 5.79 6.02 14.15
N PRO A 199 6.21 5.04 14.95
CA PRO A 199 5.48 4.65 16.16
C PRO A 199 5.22 5.84 17.09
N LYS A 200 3.99 5.92 17.63
CA LYS A 200 3.53 6.96 18.57
C LYS A 200 3.41 8.38 18.01
N ASP A 201 3.48 8.56 16.69
CA ASP A 201 3.24 9.84 16.03
C ASP A 201 1.83 9.88 15.44
N GLU A 202 0.86 10.10 16.30
CA GLU A 202 -0.55 10.15 15.89
C GLU A 202 -0.86 11.29 14.93
N LYS A 203 -0.13 12.41 15.01
CA LYS A 203 -0.35 13.56 14.14
C LYS A 203 -0.08 13.24 12.66
N ASN A 204 1.08 12.64 12.38
CA ASN A 204 1.45 12.28 11.01
C ASN A 204 0.73 11.00 10.54
N ARG A 205 0.36 10.10 11.48
CA ARG A 205 -0.53 8.98 11.17
C ARG A 205 -1.86 9.45 10.58
N GLN A 206 -2.45 10.52 11.13
CA GLN A 206 -3.70 11.10 10.63
C GLN A 206 -3.63 11.58 9.17
N LEU A 207 -2.47 12.01 8.69
CA LEU A 207 -2.30 12.36 7.26
C LEU A 207 -2.48 11.13 6.36
N LEU A 208 -1.89 10.00 6.74
CA LEU A 208 -2.07 8.74 6.01
C LEU A 208 -3.50 8.21 6.12
N GLU A 209 -4.13 8.34 7.28
CA GLU A 209 -5.54 7.98 7.50
C GLU A 209 -6.47 8.77 6.58
N GLY A 210 -6.33 10.09 6.56
CA GLY A 210 -7.11 10.96 5.69
C GLY A 210 -6.94 10.61 4.22
N PHE A 211 -5.70 10.35 3.80
CA PHE A 211 -5.41 9.91 2.44
C PHE A 211 -6.07 8.56 2.10
N ILE A 212 -5.95 7.54 2.95
CA ILE A 212 -6.58 6.24 2.72
C ILE A 212 -8.10 6.36 2.74
N HIS A 213 -8.67 7.21 3.61
CA HIS A 213 -10.10 7.52 3.61
C HIS A 213 -10.56 8.05 2.26
N GLU A 214 -9.83 9.02 1.69
CA GLU A 214 -10.12 9.55 0.36
C GLU A 214 -10.03 8.48 -0.74
N LEU A 215 -9.03 7.59 -0.69
CA LEU A 215 -8.91 6.49 -1.65
C LEU A 215 -10.12 5.55 -1.58
N ILE A 216 -10.60 5.26 -0.38
CA ILE A 216 -11.78 4.42 -0.16
C ILE A 216 -13.04 5.10 -0.68
N GLY A 217 -13.18 6.42 -0.47
CA GLY A 217 -14.33 7.22 -0.90
C GLY A 217 -14.38 7.50 -2.41
N LYS A 218 -13.24 7.51 -3.12
CA LYS A 218 -13.20 7.79 -4.57
C LYS A 218 -13.98 6.73 -5.35
N GLU A 219 -14.89 7.16 -6.20
CA GLU A 219 -15.56 6.29 -7.17
C GLU A 219 -14.59 5.87 -8.28
N ALA A 220 -14.86 4.74 -8.91
CA ALA A 220 -14.13 4.35 -10.12
C ALA A 220 -14.47 5.35 -11.24
N VAL A 221 -13.45 6.01 -11.78
CA VAL A 221 -13.57 6.98 -12.88
C VAL A 221 -13.44 6.25 -14.22
#